data_5683433c4390f3eabe9292942fa1fc67
#
_entry.id   5683433c4390f3eabe9292942fa1fc67
#
_cell.length_a   1.000
_cell.length_b   1.000
_cell.length_c   1.000
_cell.angle_alpha   90.00
_cell.angle_beta   90.00
_cell.angle_gamma   90.00
#
_symmetry.space_group_name_H-M   'P 1'
#
loop_
_entity.id
_entity.type
_entity.pdbx_description
1 polymer ?
#
loop_
_entity_poly.entity_id
_entity_poly.type
_entity_poly.pdbx_seq_one_letter_code
_entity_poly.pdbx_strand_id
1 'polypeptide(L)'
;MAYCKKDASPIALIVAAGIKKLGQSAELVEKSMQGAGERAVLMLRRYTRALAVIASVSPLLGLLGTIIGMIHAFQTVAMSPEALGRAELLARGIYEAMITTAAGLIVAIPALIGYHWVSAKIEGLVSEMDYVATEFLDEFGGYGPAASDGVPKLRAAGSDSADVRGSEEDDEEPIEAVASA
;
A
#
# COMPACT_ATOMS: atom_id res chain seq x y z
N MET A 1 -17.28 -26.81 9.04
CA MET A 1 -15.89 -27.01 9.48
C MET A 1 -15.07 -27.84 8.48
N ALA A 2 -15.57 -28.96 7.93
CA ALA A 2 -14.78 -29.79 6.98
C ALA A 2 -14.52 -29.09 5.63
N TYR A 3 -15.44 -28.26 5.15
CA TYR A 3 -15.35 -27.53 3.88
C TYR A 3 -14.27 -26.44 3.93
N CYS A 4 -14.23 -25.66 5.01
CA CYS A 4 -13.22 -24.58 5.18
C CYS A 4 -11.78 -25.10 5.33
N LYS A 5 -11.58 -26.37 5.67
CA LYS A 5 -10.25 -26.98 5.75
C LYS A 5 -9.72 -27.46 4.40
N LYS A 6 -10.60 -27.67 3.42
CA LYS A 6 -10.24 -28.19 2.10
C LYS A 6 -9.85 -27.10 1.11
N ASP A 7 -10.42 -25.91 1.27
CA ASP A 7 -10.09 -24.74 0.47
C ASP A 7 -9.20 -23.80 1.30
N ALA A 8 -7.93 -23.70 0.92
CA ALA A 8 -6.95 -22.79 1.54
C ALA A 8 -7.20 -21.32 1.12
N SER A 9 -8.47 -20.93 0.93
CA SER A 9 -8.85 -19.57 0.59
C SER A 9 -8.71 -18.68 1.84
N PRO A 10 -8.19 -17.44 1.68
CA PRO A 10 -8.12 -16.47 2.77
C PRO A 10 -9.47 -16.22 3.46
N ILE A 11 -10.55 -16.18 2.67
CA ILE A 11 -11.92 -16.00 3.15
C ILE A 11 -12.34 -17.18 4.04
N ALA A 12 -12.03 -18.42 3.64
CA ALA A 12 -12.34 -19.60 4.43
C ALA A 12 -11.64 -19.61 5.79
N LEU A 13 -10.43 -19.04 5.89
CA LEU A 13 -9.71 -18.91 7.16
C LEU A 13 -10.40 -17.93 8.12
N ILE A 14 -10.92 -16.82 7.62
CA ILE A 14 -11.63 -15.80 8.42
C ILE A 14 -12.94 -16.38 8.94
N VAL A 15 -13.74 -16.97 8.05
CA VAL A 15 -15.02 -17.61 8.43
C VAL A 15 -14.80 -18.75 9.42
N ALA A 16 -13.77 -19.57 9.23
CA ALA A 16 -13.43 -20.63 10.19
C ALA A 16 -13.02 -20.08 11.56
N ALA A 17 -12.34 -18.93 11.61
CA ALA A 17 -12.00 -18.25 12.86
C ALA A 17 -13.25 -17.72 13.57
N GLY A 18 -14.21 -17.15 12.85
CA GLY A 18 -15.50 -16.71 13.36
C GLY A 18 -16.32 -17.89 13.93
N ILE A 19 -16.49 -18.96 13.14
CA ILE A 19 -17.23 -20.16 13.57
C ILE A 19 -16.65 -20.80 14.84
N LYS A 20 -15.33 -20.78 15.02
CA LYS A 20 -14.68 -21.31 16.22
C LYS A 20 -15.04 -20.55 17.49
N LYS A 21 -15.44 -19.29 17.35
CA LYS A 21 -15.76 -18.39 18.45
C LYS A 21 -17.27 -18.12 18.57
N LEU A 22 -18.10 -18.75 17.73
CA LEU A 22 -19.54 -18.72 17.86
C LEU A 22 -19.96 -19.13 19.27
N GLY A 23 -20.85 -18.32 19.89
CA GLY A 23 -21.29 -18.49 21.28
C GLY A 23 -20.48 -17.70 22.32
N GLN A 24 -19.47 -16.95 21.89
CA GLN A 24 -18.78 -15.94 22.71
C GLN A 24 -19.31 -14.54 22.39
N SER A 25 -18.80 -13.50 23.08
CA SER A 25 -19.21 -12.11 22.78
C SER A 25 -18.87 -11.75 21.33
N ALA A 26 -19.73 -10.92 20.71
CA ALA A 26 -19.54 -10.46 19.33
C ALA A 26 -18.15 -9.83 19.11
N GLU A 27 -17.65 -9.08 20.10
CA GLU A 27 -16.31 -8.49 20.09
C GLU A 27 -15.18 -9.53 19.99
N LEU A 28 -15.31 -10.67 20.66
CA LEU A 28 -14.33 -11.75 20.58
C LEU A 28 -14.37 -12.48 19.23
N VAL A 29 -15.53 -12.59 18.62
CA VAL A 29 -15.71 -13.15 17.27
C VAL A 29 -15.04 -12.23 16.25
N GLU A 30 -15.36 -10.94 16.30
CA GLU A 30 -14.78 -9.91 15.44
C GLU A 30 -13.26 -9.88 15.52
N LYS A 31 -12.71 -9.79 16.74
CA LYS A 31 -11.25 -9.80 16.97
C LYS A 31 -10.56 -11.05 16.45
N SER A 32 -11.23 -12.21 16.55
CA SER A 32 -10.71 -13.48 16.02
C SER A 32 -10.68 -13.50 14.50
N MET A 33 -11.73 -12.96 13.84
CA MET A 33 -11.84 -12.87 12.40
C MET A 33 -10.83 -11.86 11.84
N GLN A 34 -10.71 -10.69 12.48
CA GLN A 34 -9.72 -9.67 12.12
C GLN A 34 -8.29 -10.20 12.20
N GLY A 35 -7.93 -10.87 13.31
CA GLY A 35 -6.60 -11.46 13.45
C GLY A 35 -6.31 -12.59 12.44
N ALA A 36 -7.33 -13.31 11.96
CA ALA A 36 -7.18 -14.29 10.89
C ALA A 36 -6.96 -13.60 9.54
N GLY A 37 -7.71 -12.52 9.27
CA GLY A 37 -7.58 -11.69 8.08
C GLY A 37 -6.20 -11.06 7.94
N GLU A 38 -5.70 -10.43 9.00
CA GLU A 38 -4.37 -9.83 9.03
C GLU A 38 -3.27 -10.84 8.67
N ARG A 39 -3.35 -12.06 9.23
CA ARG A 39 -2.37 -13.12 8.91
C ARG A 39 -2.44 -13.55 7.45
N ALA A 40 -3.64 -13.67 6.89
CA ALA A 40 -3.83 -14.01 5.49
C ALA A 40 -3.26 -12.92 4.57
N VAL A 41 -3.50 -11.64 4.85
CA VAL A 41 -2.96 -10.49 4.13
C VAL A 41 -1.42 -10.45 4.21
N LEU A 42 -0.85 -10.70 5.40
CA LEU A 42 0.62 -10.75 5.58
C LEU A 42 1.28 -11.83 4.72
N MET A 43 0.64 -13.01 4.60
CA MET A 43 1.14 -14.08 3.73
C MET A 43 1.10 -13.67 2.26
N LEU A 44 0.03 -13.05 1.80
CA LEU A 44 -0.12 -12.57 0.42
C LEU A 44 0.92 -11.47 0.09
N ARG A 45 1.10 -10.51 1.00
CA ARG A 45 2.05 -9.40 0.82
C ARG A 45 3.52 -9.80 0.89
N ARG A 46 3.84 -10.98 1.42
CA ARG A 46 5.23 -11.46 1.50
C ARG A 46 5.87 -11.58 0.12
N TYR A 47 5.15 -12.10 -0.85
CA TYR A 47 5.66 -12.28 -2.22
C TYR A 47 5.74 -10.98 -3.02
N THR A 48 4.82 -10.05 -2.79
CA THR A 48 4.84 -8.74 -3.46
C THR A 48 5.99 -7.87 -2.99
N ARG A 49 6.46 -8.03 -1.75
CA ARG A 49 7.59 -7.27 -1.22
C ARG A 49 8.89 -7.50 -2.00
N ALA A 50 9.17 -8.74 -2.41
CA ALA A 50 10.35 -9.03 -3.23
C ALA A 50 10.28 -8.32 -4.59
N LEU A 51 9.11 -8.31 -5.21
CA LEU A 51 8.88 -7.65 -6.49
C LEU A 51 9.02 -6.12 -6.38
N ALA A 52 8.53 -5.54 -5.28
CA ALA A 52 8.71 -4.12 -4.98
C ALA A 52 10.19 -3.74 -4.85
N VAL A 53 10.99 -4.58 -4.16
CA VAL A 53 12.44 -4.35 -4.02
C VAL A 53 13.13 -4.39 -5.38
N ILE A 54 12.83 -5.37 -6.23
CA ILE A 54 13.41 -5.45 -7.58
C ILE A 54 13.05 -4.20 -8.38
N ALA A 55 11.77 -3.79 -8.36
CA ALA A 55 11.29 -2.62 -9.10
C ALA A 55 11.98 -1.33 -8.67
N SER A 56 12.27 -1.16 -7.37
CA SER A 56 12.91 0.05 -6.84
C SER A 56 14.43 0.03 -6.94
N VAL A 57 15.07 -1.12 -6.77
CA VAL A 57 16.54 -1.22 -6.75
C VAL A 57 17.14 -1.30 -8.15
N SER A 58 16.44 -1.92 -9.13
CA SER A 58 16.99 -2.07 -10.49
C SER A 58 17.36 -0.75 -11.17
N PRO A 59 16.56 0.33 -11.12
CA PRO A 59 16.95 1.61 -11.71
C PRO A 59 18.18 2.22 -11.01
N LEU A 60 18.29 2.04 -9.68
CA LEU A 60 19.42 2.55 -8.90
C LEU A 60 20.72 1.83 -9.27
N LEU A 61 20.65 0.51 -9.51
CA LEU A 61 21.79 -0.26 -10.02
C LEU A 61 22.20 0.20 -11.44
N GLY A 62 21.23 0.51 -12.28
CA GLY A 62 21.48 1.11 -13.60
C GLY A 62 22.20 2.45 -13.49
N LEU A 63 21.75 3.32 -12.59
CA LEU A 63 22.39 4.61 -12.32
C LEU A 63 23.80 4.44 -11.76
N LEU A 64 23.99 3.51 -10.83
CA LEU A 64 25.32 3.16 -10.30
C LEU A 64 26.28 2.72 -11.42
N GLY A 65 25.77 1.95 -12.38
CA GLY A 65 26.53 1.54 -13.56
C GLY A 65 27.02 2.73 -14.39
N THR A 66 26.19 3.79 -14.55
CA THR A 66 26.66 4.99 -15.27
C THR A 66 27.76 5.72 -14.53
N ILE A 67 27.67 5.85 -13.22
CA ILE A 67 28.70 6.49 -12.41
C ILE A 67 30.03 5.75 -12.56
N ILE A 68 30.01 4.44 -12.40
CA ILE A 68 31.21 3.58 -12.53
C ILE A 68 31.77 3.66 -13.97
N GLY A 69 30.90 3.57 -14.98
CA GLY A 69 31.30 3.66 -16.38
C GLY A 69 31.96 5.00 -16.72
N MET A 70 31.41 6.10 -16.23
CA MET A 70 32.01 7.43 -16.40
C MET A 70 33.35 7.58 -15.70
N ILE A 71 33.50 7.05 -14.47
CA ILE A 71 34.79 7.04 -13.76
C ILE A 71 35.86 6.31 -14.59
N HIS A 72 35.54 5.13 -15.12
CA HIS A 72 36.45 4.39 -15.98
C HIS A 72 36.79 5.12 -17.28
N ALA A 73 35.80 5.75 -17.90
CA ALA A 73 36.01 6.54 -19.13
C ALA A 73 37.02 7.67 -18.88
N PHE A 74 36.82 8.46 -17.82
CA PHE A 74 37.74 9.55 -17.47
C PHE A 74 39.11 9.05 -17.06
N GLN A 75 39.23 7.96 -16.33
CA GLN A 75 40.54 7.35 -15.99
C GLN A 75 41.30 6.93 -17.24
N THR A 76 40.63 6.28 -18.19
CA THR A 76 41.25 5.84 -19.44
C THR A 76 41.77 7.03 -20.25
N VAL A 77 40.98 8.11 -20.34
CA VAL A 77 41.37 9.34 -21.04
C VAL A 77 42.55 10.03 -20.35
N ALA A 78 42.56 10.08 -19.01
CA ALA A 78 43.63 10.70 -18.24
C ALA A 78 44.98 9.97 -18.39
N MET A 79 44.95 8.65 -18.56
CA MET A 79 46.15 7.80 -18.71
C MET A 79 46.64 7.69 -20.17
N SER A 80 45.86 8.17 -21.15
CA SER A 80 46.23 8.07 -22.56
C SER A 80 47.18 9.18 -22.98
N PRO A 81 48.39 8.85 -23.48
CA PRO A 81 49.38 9.86 -23.89
C PRO A 81 48.97 10.59 -25.19
N GLU A 82 48.14 10.00 -26.03
CA GLU A 82 47.79 10.54 -27.36
C GLU A 82 46.52 11.42 -27.29
N ALA A 83 46.60 12.66 -27.76
CA ALA A 83 45.51 13.60 -27.72
C ALA A 83 44.41 13.27 -28.74
N LEU A 84 44.71 12.63 -29.86
CA LEU A 84 43.83 12.39 -31.00
C LEU A 84 42.75 11.34 -30.75
N GLY A 85 42.96 10.38 -29.83
CA GLY A 85 41.99 9.31 -29.51
C GLY A 85 41.14 9.59 -28.29
N ARG A 86 41.36 10.69 -27.56
CA ARG A 86 40.71 10.94 -26.25
C ARG A 86 39.17 11.10 -26.33
N ALA A 87 38.71 11.78 -27.37
CA ALA A 87 37.27 12.01 -27.59
C ALA A 87 36.52 10.71 -27.92
N GLU A 88 37.12 9.81 -28.69
CA GLU A 88 36.54 8.53 -29.05
C GLU A 88 36.51 7.57 -27.85
N LEU A 89 37.56 7.51 -27.06
CA LEU A 89 37.64 6.72 -25.84
C LEU A 89 36.58 7.19 -24.82
N LEU A 90 36.38 8.52 -24.69
CA LEU A 90 35.40 9.10 -23.81
C LEU A 90 33.99 8.76 -24.29
N ALA A 91 33.72 8.94 -25.59
CA ALA A 91 32.41 8.64 -26.20
C ALA A 91 32.03 7.16 -26.01
N ARG A 92 32.98 6.25 -26.17
CA ARG A 92 32.77 4.82 -25.93
C ARG A 92 32.43 4.52 -24.48
N GLY A 93 33.14 5.10 -23.51
CA GLY A 93 32.85 4.90 -22.09
C GLY A 93 31.48 5.46 -21.69
N ILE A 94 31.08 6.61 -22.23
CA ILE A 94 29.74 7.16 -22.01
C ILE A 94 28.67 6.23 -22.60
N TYR A 95 28.88 5.73 -23.81
CA TYR A 95 27.97 4.79 -24.47
C TYR A 95 27.78 3.51 -23.63
N GLU A 96 28.85 2.89 -23.16
CA GLU A 96 28.78 1.72 -22.27
C GLU A 96 28.04 2.02 -20.97
N ALA A 97 28.27 3.19 -20.37
CA ALA A 97 27.57 3.63 -19.18
C ALA A 97 26.05 3.79 -19.42
N MET A 98 25.64 4.37 -20.54
CA MET A 98 24.22 4.52 -20.88
C MET A 98 23.48 3.18 -21.05
N ILE A 99 24.15 2.15 -21.57
CA ILE A 99 23.58 0.81 -21.72
C ILE A 99 23.18 0.22 -20.36
N THR A 100 23.99 0.45 -19.32
CA THR A 100 23.70 -0.07 -17.98
C THR A 100 22.43 0.51 -17.38
N THR A 101 22.16 1.81 -17.61
CA THR A 101 20.91 2.44 -17.20
C THR A 101 19.71 1.87 -17.97
N ALA A 102 19.85 1.73 -19.28
CA ALA A 102 18.81 1.13 -20.11
C ALA A 102 18.48 -0.30 -19.64
N ALA A 103 19.50 -1.12 -19.34
CA ALA A 103 19.30 -2.47 -18.79
C ALA A 103 18.60 -2.46 -17.43
N GLY A 104 18.96 -1.53 -16.53
CA GLY A 104 18.28 -1.36 -15.24
C GLY A 104 16.79 -1.03 -15.38
N LEU A 105 16.44 -0.15 -16.33
CA LEU A 105 15.04 0.23 -16.61
C LEU A 105 14.25 -0.91 -17.30
N ILE A 106 14.86 -1.66 -18.19
CA ILE A 106 14.24 -2.82 -18.84
C ILE A 106 13.79 -3.87 -17.81
N VAL A 107 14.53 -4.04 -16.73
CA VAL A 107 14.15 -4.94 -15.62
C VAL A 107 13.12 -4.30 -14.69
N ALA A 108 13.28 -3.02 -14.39
CA ALA A 108 12.45 -2.30 -13.42
C ALA A 108 11.00 -2.14 -13.90
N ILE A 109 10.79 -1.79 -15.16
CA ILE A 109 9.46 -1.49 -15.70
C ILE A 109 8.51 -2.70 -15.62
N PRO A 110 8.87 -3.91 -16.11
CA PRO A 110 8.02 -5.09 -15.97
C PRO A 110 7.79 -5.49 -14.49
N ALA A 111 8.83 -5.37 -13.65
CA ALA A 111 8.71 -5.65 -12.22
C ALA A 111 7.72 -4.71 -11.53
N LEU A 112 7.73 -3.42 -11.89
CA LEU A 112 6.82 -2.41 -11.35
C LEU A 112 5.38 -2.66 -11.77
N ILE A 113 5.15 -2.97 -13.05
CA ILE A 113 3.83 -3.32 -13.58
C ILE A 113 3.29 -4.56 -12.86
N GLY A 114 4.10 -5.61 -12.74
CA GLY A 114 3.73 -6.83 -12.04
C GLY A 114 3.42 -6.58 -10.55
N TYR A 115 4.21 -5.74 -9.89
CA TYR A 115 3.96 -5.34 -8.50
C TYR A 115 2.60 -4.66 -8.34
N HIS A 116 2.29 -3.66 -9.15
CA HIS A 116 1.01 -2.96 -9.07
C HIS A 116 -0.17 -3.87 -9.39
N TRP A 117 -0.04 -4.74 -10.38
CA TRP A 117 -1.09 -5.68 -10.74
C TRP A 117 -1.41 -6.67 -9.60
N VAL A 118 -0.38 -7.25 -8.98
CA VAL A 118 -0.57 -8.18 -7.85
C VAL A 118 -1.09 -7.42 -6.61
N SER A 119 -0.60 -6.21 -6.34
CA SER A 119 -1.08 -5.38 -5.22
C SER A 119 -2.56 -5.05 -5.35
N ALA A 120 -3.02 -4.66 -6.54
CA ALA A 120 -4.44 -4.40 -6.80
C ALA A 120 -5.32 -5.65 -6.58
N LYS A 121 -4.81 -6.85 -6.95
CA LYS A 121 -5.49 -8.12 -6.67
C LYS A 121 -5.60 -8.40 -5.18
N ILE A 122 -4.56 -8.13 -4.41
CA ILE A 122 -4.57 -8.31 -2.95
C ILE A 122 -5.55 -7.34 -2.29
N GLU A 123 -5.58 -6.08 -2.72
CA GLU A 123 -6.52 -5.08 -2.20
C GLU A 123 -7.97 -5.47 -2.46
N GLY A 124 -8.28 -6.01 -3.65
CA GLY A 124 -9.60 -6.55 -3.96
C GLY A 124 -9.99 -7.72 -3.05
N LEU A 125 -9.06 -8.64 -2.78
CA LEU A 125 -9.28 -9.75 -1.84
C LEU A 125 -9.49 -9.25 -0.39
N VAL A 126 -8.76 -8.23 0.04
CA VAL A 126 -8.93 -7.63 1.37
C VAL A 126 -10.32 -7.03 1.51
N SER A 127 -10.78 -6.28 0.53
CA SER A 127 -12.13 -5.70 0.52
C SER A 127 -13.23 -6.77 0.57
N GLU A 128 -13.05 -7.89 -0.16
CA GLU A 128 -14.00 -9.02 -0.12
C GLU A 128 -13.99 -9.72 1.26
N MET A 129 -12.81 -9.83 1.88
CA MET A 129 -12.67 -10.39 3.22
C MET A 129 -13.37 -9.54 4.28
N ASP A 130 -13.23 -8.22 4.21
CA ASP A 130 -13.89 -7.28 5.12
C ASP A 130 -15.42 -7.32 4.94
N TYR A 131 -15.89 -7.39 3.70
CA TYR A 131 -17.32 -7.53 3.41
C TYR A 131 -17.90 -8.81 4.04
N VAL A 132 -17.27 -9.97 3.81
CA VAL A 132 -17.72 -11.25 4.36
C VAL A 132 -17.65 -11.27 5.89
N ALA A 133 -16.64 -10.61 6.49
CA ALA A 133 -16.52 -10.52 7.93
C ALA A 133 -17.66 -9.69 8.54
N THR A 134 -18.02 -8.57 7.91
CA THR A 134 -19.13 -7.71 8.36
C THR A 134 -20.47 -8.44 8.22
N GLU A 135 -20.74 -9.06 7.08
CA GLU A 135 -21.95 -9.84 6.84
C GLU A 135 -22.10 -10.99 7.84
N PHE A 136 -20.99 -11.69 8.15
CA PHE A 136 -20.98 -12.74 9.17
C PHE A 136 -21.33 -12.21 10.56
N LEU A 137 -20.82 -11.04 10.93
CA LEU A 137 -21.12 -10.43 12.24
C LEU A 137 -22.56 -9.94 12.33
N ASP A 138 -23.13 -9.41 11.25
CA ASP A 138 -24.51 -8.97 11.19
C ASP A 138 -25.48 -10.17 11.35
N GLU A 139 -25.18 -11.29 10.69
CA GLU A 139 -26.01 -12.49 10.73
C GLU A 139 -25.89 -13.24 12.09
N PHE A 140 -24.67 -13.38 12.61
CA PHE A 140 -24.37 -14.23 13.76
C PHE A 140 -23.95 -13.48 15.03
N GLY A 141 -23.69 -12.18 14.97
CA GLY A 141 -23.29 -11.35 16.11
C GLY A 141 -24.36 -11.24 17.22
N GLY A 142 -25.61 -11.51 16.88
CA GLY A 142 -26.72 -11.54 17.85
C GLY A 142 -26.84 -12.82 18.69
N TYR A 143 -26.06 -13.86 18.41
CA TYR A 143 -26.11 -15.16 19.09
C TYR A 143 -25.20 -15.27 20.31
N GLY A 144 -24.49 -14.21 20.70
CA GLY A 144 -23.72 -14.18 21.96
C GLY A 144 -24.59 -13.93 23.17
N PRO A 145 -24.20 -14.37 24.38
CA PRO A 145 -24.89 -13.97 25.59
C PRO A 145 -24.92 -12.45 25.64
N ALA A 146 -26.13 -11.90 25.74
CA ALA A 146 -26.36 -10.47 25.80
C ALA A 146 -25.39 -9.85 26.81
N ALA A 147 -24.47 -9.04 26.34
CA ALA A 147 -23.74 -8.13 27.19
C ALA A 147 -24.77 -7.17 27.76
N SER A 148 -25.20 -7.43 28.99
CA SER A 148 -26.00 -6.52 29.75
C SER A 148 -25.21 -5.23 29.91
N ASP A 149 -25.86 -4.15 29.56
CA ASP A 149 -25.54 -2.77 29.88
C ASP A 149 -24.42 -2.07 29.08
N GLY A 150 -24.88 -1.14 28.28
CA GLY A 150 -24.18 0.13 28.09
C GLY A 150 -23.54 0.42 26.73
N VAL A 151 -24.18 0.06 25.62
CA VAL A 151 -23.85 0.75 24.36
C VAL A 151 -25.04 1.61 23.94
N PRO A 152 -24.93 2.95 23.89
CA PRO A 152 -25.98 3.78 23.36
C PRO A 152 -26.13 3.45 21.86
N LYS A 153 -27.32 2.95 21.50
CA LYS A 153 -27.75 2.87 20.10
C LYS A 153 -27.51 4.24 19.46
N LEU A 154 -26.59 4.33 18.54
CA LEU A 154 -26.48 5.44 17.63
C LEU A 154 -27.76 5.43 16.77
N ARG A 155 -28.70 6.21 17.26
CA ARG A 155 -29.98 6.50 16.62
C ARG A 155 -29.64 7.14 15.28
N ALA A 156 -30.02 6.47 14.20
CA ALA A 156 -30.03 7.02 12.86
C ALA A 156 -30.69 8.40 12.93
N ALA A 157 -29.90 9.47 12.71
CA ALA A 157 -30.41 10.80 12.49
C ALA A 157 -30.94 10.86 11.05
N GLY A 158 -32.19 10.39 10.90
CA GLY A 158 -33.01 10.74 9.78
C GLY A 158 -33.54 12.16 9.99
N SER A 159 -33.37 12.95 8.96
CA SER A 159 -34.18 14.11 8.54
C SER A 159 -34.88 14.87 9.64
N ASP A 160 -34.33 16.00 10.01
CA ASP A 160 -35.17 17.15 10.34
C ASP A 160 -34.52 18.41 9.73
N SER A 161 -35.04 18.73 8.56
CA SER A 161 -34.87 20.01 7.92
C SER A 161 -36.08 20.84 8.35
N ALA A 162 -35.88 21.79 9.24
CA ALA A 162 -36.67 23.02 9.26
C ALA A 162 -36.20 23.96 10.36
N ASP A 163 -35.87 25.14 9.91
CA ASP A 163 -36.16 26.40 10.59
C ASP A 163 -35.26 26.82 11.78
N VAL A 164 -34.27 27.63 11.49
CA VAL A 164 -33.98 28.86 12.25
C VAL A 164 -33.49 29.94 11.29
N ARG A 165 -34.41 30.80 10.87
CA ARG A 165 -34.14 32.17 10.43
C ARG A 165 -33.79 33.01 11.66
N GLY A 166 -32.80 33.86 11.52
CA GLY A 166 -32.77 35.18 12.16
C GLY A 166 -31.89 35.29 13.39
N SER A 167 -30.74 35.87 13.20
CA SER A 167 -30.32 37.11 13.86
C SER A 167 -28.97 37.54 13.28
N GLU A 168 -29.06 38.54 12.40
CA GLU A 168 -27.99 39.49 12.11
C GLU A 168 -27.64 40.21 13.43
N GLU A 169 -26.35 40.42 13.64
CA GLU A 169 -25.81 41.72 14.09
C GLU A 169 -24.28 41.52 14.32
N ASP A 170 -23.53 42.22 13.46
CA ASP A 170 -22.43 43.14 13.74
C ASP A 170 -21.32 42.66 14.69
N ASP A 171 -20.13 42.47 14.12
CA ASP A 171 -18.93 43.14 14.60
C ASP A 171 -17.84 43.05 13.50
N GLU A 172 -17.81 44.14 12.69
CA GLU A 172 -16.64 44.54 11.90
C GLU A 172 -15.57 45.08 12.86
N GLU A 173 -14.37 44.51 12.82
CA GLU A 173 -13.17 45.27 13.12
C GLU A 173 -12.04 44.93 12.15
N PRO A 174 -11.27 45.95 11.69
CA PRO A 174 -10.45 45.86 10.51
C PRO A 174 -9.01 45.45 10.81
N ILE A 175 -8.47 44.58 9.98
CA ILE A 175 -7.03 44.28 9.98
C ILE A 175 -6.33 45.30 9.07
N GLU A 176 -5.79 46.34 9.65
CA GLU A 176 -4.78 47.18 9.01
C GLU A 176 -3.37 46.83 9.48
N ALA A 177 -2.52 46.66 8.48
CA ALA A 177 -1.09 46.94 8.45
C ALA A 177 -0.14 46.16 9.38
N VAL A 178 0.66 45.28 8.80
CA VAL A 178 2.13 45.37 8.88
C VAL A 178 2.75 44.93 7.55
N ALA A 179 2.94 45.89 6.67
CA ALA A 179 3.98 45.84 5.63
C ALA A 179 5.15 46.70 6.15
N SER A 180 6.37 46.21 5.94
CA SER A 180 7.66 46.86 6.08
C SER A 180 8.47 46.51 7.37
N ALA A 181 9.35 45.52 7.20
CA ALA A 181 10.79 45.61 7.47
C ALA A 181 11.48 44.36 6.93
#